data_79e5b23c26f34262d1d9e15934d8d83d
#
_entry.id   79e5b23c26f34262d1d9e15934d8d83d
#
_cell.length_a   1.000
_cell.length_b   1.000
_cell.length_c   1.000
_cell.angle_alpha   90.00
_cell.angle_beta   90.00
_cell.angle_gamma   90.00
#
_symmetry.space_group_name_H-M   'P 1'
#
loop_
_entity.id
_entity.type
_entity.pdbx_description
1 polymer ?
#
loop_
_entity_poly.entity_id
_entity_poly.type
_entity_poly.pdbx_seq_one_letter_code
_entity_poly.pdbx_strand_id
1 'polypeptide(L)'
;LGVKQSGVVLKHIRNAAEAGVSVVFITHNPHHAYLVGDNFYLLNRGQMMAEYTKDNVSREELVKAMAGGAELDALAHELGAKG
;
A
#
# COMPACT_ATOMS: atom_id res chain seq x y z
N LEU A 1 10.84 -11.55 2.37
CA LEU A 1 10.78 -11.82 3.80
C LEU A 1 9.66 -12.79 4.12
N GLY A 2 9.90 -13.69 5.06
CA GLY A 2 8.85 -14.56 5.56
C GLY A 2 7.86 -13.79 6.43
N VAL A 3 6.72 -14.43 6.72
CA VAL A 3 5.66 -13.80 7.50
C VAL A 3 6.14 -13.37 8.89
N LYS A 4 6.95 -14.19 9.55
CA LYS A 4 7.47 -13.86 10.89
C LYS A 4 8.39 -12.65 10.86
N GLN A 5 9.26 -12.58 9.86
CA GLN A 5 10.19 -11.47 9.72
C GLN A 5 9.47 -10.17 9.39
N SER A 6 8.47 -10.25 8.53
CA SER A 6 7.63 -9.10 8.23
C SER A 6 6.91 -8.59 9.48
N GLY A 7 6.39 -9.50 10.30
CA GLY A 7 5.74 -9.14 11.55
C GLY A 7 6.66 -8.41 12.51
N VAL A 8 7.91 -8.83 12.64
CA VAL A 8 8.90 -8.19 13.48
C VAL A 8 9.19 -6.76 12.99
N VAL A 9 9.39 -6.60 11.68
CA VAL A 9 9.63 -5.28 11.08
C VAL A 9 8.45 -4.34 11.33
N LEU A 10 7.23 -4.83 11.13
CA LEU A 10 6.03 -4.02 11.33
C LEU A 10 5.88 -3.57 12.78
N LYS A 11 6.22 -4.42 13.74
CA LYS A 11 6.21 -4.05 15.15
C LYS A 11 7.22 -2.97 15.46
N HIS A 12 8.42 -3.04 14.90
CA HIS A 12 9.44 -2.00 15.08
C HIS A 12 8.98 -0.66 14.52
N ILE A 13 8.36 -0.68 13.35
CA ILE A 13 7.82 0.53 12.72
C ILE A 13 6.78 1.17 13.64
N ARG A 14 5.86 0.36 14.14
CA ARG A 14 4.80 0.86 15.00
C ARG A 14 5.33 1.42 16.30
N ASN A 15 6.28 0.73 16.93
CA ASN A 15 6.90 1.20 18.17
C ASN A 15 7.64 2.52 17.95
N ALA A 16 8.35 2.67 16.85
CA ALA A 16 9.04 3.90 16.52
C ALA A 16 8.04 5.05 16.34
N ALA A 17 6.95 4.80 15.61
CA ALA A 17 5.92 5.81 15.39
C ALA A 17 5.26 6.25 16.70
N GLU A 18 4.96 5.31 17.59
CA GLU A 18 4.39 5.60 18.91
C GLU A 18 5.36 6.39 19.81
N ALA A 19 6.66 6.21 19.59
CA ALA A 19 7.68 6.97 20.31
C ALA A 19 7.91 8.38 19.73
N GLY A 20 7.15 8.77 18.72
CA GLY A 20 7.25 10.09 18.10
C GLY A 20 8.27 10.19 16.97
N VAL A 21 8.77 9.06 16.49
CA VAL A 21 9.71 9.01 15.37
C VAL A 21 8.94 8.98 14.06
N SER A 22 9.33 9.82 13.11
CA SER A 22 8.77 9.76 11.76
C SER A 22 9.39 8.60 11.00
N VAL A 23 8.53 7.76 10.40
CA VAL A 23 8.99 6.56 9.70
C VAL A 23 8.44 6.59 8.27
N VAL A 24 9.32 6.33 7.31
CA VAL A 24 8.93 6.10 5.91
C VAL A 24 9.11 4.62 5.63
N PHE A 25 8.03 3.96 5.24
CA PHE A 25 8.02 2.53 4.95
C PHE A 25 7.66 2.33 3.49
N ILE A 26 8.56 1.71 2.74
CA ILE A 26 8.37 1.45 1.32
C ILE A 26 8.07 -0.03 1.12
N THR A 27 6.93 -0.32 0.52
CA THR A 27 6.51 -1.70 0.31
C THR A 27 5.57 -1.79 -0.89
N HIS A 28 5.51 -2.95 -1.50
CA HIS A 28 4.51 -3.27 -2.51
C HIS A 28 3.37 -4.13 -1.93
N ASN A 29 3.39 -4.38 -0.63
CA ASN A 29 2.34 -5.14 0.04
C ASN A 29 1.34 -4.19 0.69
N PRO A 30 0.13 -4.06 0.13
CA PRO A 30 -0.86 -3.11 0.65
C PRO A 30 -1.35 -3.45 2.06
N HIS A 31 -1.39 -4.73 2.40
CA HIS A 31 -1.83 -5.14 3.73
C HIS A 31 -0.86 -4.68 4.81
N HIS A 32 0.45 -4.82 4.56
CA HIS A 32 1.48 -4.34 5.47
C HIS A 32 1.45 -2.81 5.58
N ALA A 33 1.32 -2.12 4.46
CA ALA A 33 1.24 -0.67 4.45
C ALA A 33 0.05 -0.18 5.27
N TYR A 34 -1.10 -0.80 5.09
CA TYR A 34 -2.32 -0.39 5.80
C TYR A 34 -2.23 -0.60 7.30
N LEU A 35 -1.53 -1.65 7.74
CA LEU A 35 -1.39 -1.95 9.17
C LEU A 35 -0.59 -0.90 9.94
N VAL A 36 0.41 -0.31 9.32
CA VAL A 36 1.34 0.60 10.01
C VAL A 36 1.34 2.02 9.49
N GLY A 37 0.79 2.26 8.33
CA GLY A 37 0.82 3.58 7.71
C GLY A 37 -0.31 4.49 8.17
N ASP A 38 -0.02 5.77 8.25
CA ASP A 38 -1.03 6.81 8.48
C ASP A 38 -1.35 7.54 7.18
N ASN A 39 -0.33 7.71 6.34
CA ASN A 39 -0.45 8.32 5.02
C ASN A 39 0.14 7.38 3.98
N PHE A 40 -0.49 7.30 2.83
CA PHE A 40 -0.09 6.40 1.76
C PHE A 40 0.15 7.19 0.49
N TYR A 41 1.32 6.98 -0.11
CA TYR A 41 1.70 7.63 -1.37
C TYR A 41 1.98 6.53 -2.38
N LEU A 42 1.18 6.49 -3.43
CA LEU A 42 1.32 5.50 -4.49
C LEU A 42 2.17 6.08 -5.60
N LEU A 43 3.28 5.41 -5.87
CA LEU A 43 4.22 5.82 -6.90
C LEU A 43 4.23 4.80 -8.03
N ASN A 44 4.32 5.30 -9.26
CA ASN A 44 4.49 4.48 -10.43
C ASN A 44 5.41 5.19 -11.40
N ARG A 45 6.47 4.52 -11.81
CA ARG A 45 7.48 5.06 -12.73
C ARG A 45 8.03 6.42 -12.28
N GLY A 46 8.27 6.56 -10.99
CA GLY A 46 8.81 7.78 -10.42
C GLY A 46 7.80 8.92 -10.26
N GLN A 47 6.53 8.67 -10.53
CA GLN A 47 5.47 9.67 -10.40
C GLN A 47 4.50 9.28 -9.29
N MET A 48 4.05 10.29 -8.56
CA MET A 48 3.02 10.08 -7.55
C MET A 48 1.66 9.95 -8.23
N MET A 49 1.06 8.79 -8.15
CA MET A 49 -0.23 8.48 -8.77
C MET A 49 -1.39 8.83 -7.87
N ALA A 50 -1.23 8.66 -6.56
CA ALA A 50 -2.29 8.90 -5.60
C ALA A 50 -1.72 9.10 -4.21
N GLU A 51 -2.48 9.80 -3.38
CA GLU A 51 -2.17 10.08 -2.00
C GLU A 51 -3.43 9.84 -1.17
N TYR A 52 -3.30 9.04 -0.13
CA TYR A 52 -4.41 8.72 0.76
C TYR A 52 -3.99 8.85 2.21
N THR A 53 -4.96 9.14 3.08
CA THR A 53 -4.78 8.99 4.53
C THR A 53 -5.55 7.77 4.98
N LYS A 54 -5.17 7.21 6.12
CA LYS A 54 -5.83 6.02 6.66
C LYS A 54 -7.32 6.23 6.90
N ASP A 55 -7.70 7.46 7.24
CA ASP A 55 -9.09 7.80 7.49
C ASP A 55 -9.91 7.93 6.19
N ASN A 56 -9.25 8.15 5.06
CA ASN A 56 -9.91 8.39 3.77
C ASN A 56 -9.88 7.19 2.83
N VAL A 57 -9.20 6.12 3.21
CA VAL A 57 -9.08 4.93 2.37
C VAL A 57 -9.31 3.68 3.20
N SER A 58 -10.09 2.75 2.65
CA SER A 58 -10.22 1.43 3.26
C SER A 58 -9.05 0.54 2.80
N ARG A 59 -8.82 -0.55 3.53
CA ARG A 59 -7.80 -1.51 3.13
C ARG A 59 -8.08 -2.05 1.73
N GLU A 60 -9.34 -2.32 1.42
CA GLU A 60 -9.74 -2.84 0.11
C GLU A 60 -9.46 -1.85 -0.99
N GLU A 61 -9.75 -0.58 -0.77
CA GLU A 61 -9.46 0.48 -1.72
C GLU A 61 -7.96 0.63 -1.95
N LEU A 62 -7.16 0.55 -0.89
CA LEU A 62 -5.71 0.62 -0.99
C LEU A 62 -5.15 -0.57 -1.77
N VAL A 63 -5.63 -1.77 -1.48
CA VAL A 63 -5.25 -2.98 -2.22
C VAL A 63 -5.53 -2.81 -3.71
N LYS A 64 -6.71 -2.35 -4.04
CA LYS A 64 -7.12 -2.14 -5.42
C LYS A 64 -6.26 -1.08 -6.12
N ALA A 65 -5.99 0.02 -5.44
CA ALA A 65 -5.16 1.09 -5.99
C ALA A 65 -3.72 0.64 -6.22
N MET A 66 -3.15 -0.09 -5.27
CA MET A 66 -1.78 -0.59 -5.37
C MET A 66 -1.63 -1.72 -6.38
N ALA A 67 -2.68 -2.44 -6.66
CA ALA A 67 -2.68 -3.48 -7.69
C ALA A 67 -2.73 -2.90 -9.11
N GLY A 68 -2.76 -1.57 -9.26
CA GLY A 68 -2.84 -0.95 -10.57
C GLY A 68 -4.20 -1.13 -11.23
N GLY A 69 -5.27 -0.81 -10.47
CA GLY A 69 -6.64 -1.05 -10.90
C GLY A 69 -6.93 -0.64 -12.34
N ALA A 70 -6.50 0.56 -12.73
CA ALA A 70 -6.72 1.05 -14.09
C ALA A 70 -5.93 0.23 -15.12
N GLU A 71 -4.71 -0.15 -14.80
CA GLU A 71 -3.88 -0.97 -15.69
C GLU A 71 -4.44 -2.37 -15.83
N LEU A 72 -4.95 -2.94 -14.74
CA LEU A 72 -5.58 -4.25 -14.76
C LEU A 72 -6.87 -4.23 -15.57
N ASP A 73 -7.67 -3.18 -15.43
CA ASP A 73 -8.89 -3.02 -16.19
C ASP A 73 -8.60 -2.91 -17.71
N ALA A 74 -7.57 -2.14 -18.05
CA ALA A 74 -7.14 -2.01 -19.43
C ALA A 74 -6.65 -3.35 -19.99
N LEU A 75 -5.88 -4.09 -19.23
CA LEU A 75 -5.38 -5.40 -19.61
C LEU A 75 -6.53 -6.40 -19.79
N ALA A 76 -7.47 -6.41 -18.86
CA ALA A 76 -8.65 -7.26 -18.94
C ALA A 76 -9.45 -6.96 -20.21
N HIS A 77 -9.58 -5.69 -20.55
CA HIS A 77 -10.27 -5.28 -21.77
C HIS A 77 -9.53 -5.75 -23.02
N GLU A 78 -8.21 -5.62 -23.06
CA GLU A 78 -7.40 -6.12 -24.19
C GLU A 78 -7.51 -7.62 -24.34
N LEU A 79 -7.60 -8.35 -23.26
CA LEU A 79 -7.73 -9.79 -23.27
C LEU A 79 -9.15 -10.26 -23.59
N GLY A 80 -10.07 -9.31 -23.78
CA GLY A 80 -11.46 -9.63 -24.08
C GLY A 80 -12.25 -10.09 -22.87
N ALA A 81 -11.72 -9.95 -21.66
CA ALA A 81 -12.44 -10.28 -20.45
C ALA A 81 -13.54 -9.25 -20.20
N LYS A 82 -14.72 -9.72 -19.93
CA LYS A 82 -15.86 -8.87 -19.60
C LYS A 82 -16.06 -8.87 -18.08
N GLY A 83 -16.03 -7.72 -17.52
CA GLY A 83 -16.31 -7.67 -16.11
C GLY A 83 -15.56 -6.74 -15.36
#